data_add987baec2af820eec1e5871a80bd50
#
_entry.id   add987baec2af820eec1e5871a80bd50
#
_cell.length_a   1.000
_cell.length_b   1.000
_cell.length_c   1.000
_cell.angle_alpha   90.00
_cell.angle_beta   90.00
_cell.angle_gamma   90.00
#
_symmetry.space_group_name_H-M   'P 1'
#
loop_
_entity.id
_entity.type
_entity.pdbx_description
1 polymer ?
#
loop_
_entity_poly.entity_id
_entity_poly.type
_entity_poly.pdbx_seq_one_letter_code
_entity_poly.pdbx_strand_id
1 'polypeptide(L)'
;ASYAYDGNGNRIRKQALDGTTLYQYDALNQLQRVDYPAYSEELFYDKAGNRARRLVGGEEELYQYDPRNRLMALTRGGVTTPFQYDNAGNLLQDDKARYSYDAFNRTVKVETFDGNVQVNRYDAEGLRHEMEENGRLVRFIFHKGEAVAEQEENSNVIRLIRGSELIARSSDSESARTYYHYASDEMGSTTHIVDEQGNV
;
A
#
# COMPACT_ATOMS: atom_id res chain seq x y z
N ALA A 1 8.59 4.39 -18.94
CA ALA A 1 9.15 3.04 -18.95
C ALA A 1 8.67 2.28 -20.19
N SER A 2 9.39 1.24 -20.61
CA SER A 2 8.94 0.26 -21.62
C SER A 2 8.93 -1.14 -21.02
N TYR A 3 8.05 -2.02 -21.53
CA TYR A 3 7.77 -3.33 -20.99
C TYR A 3 7.84 -4.39 -22.08
N ALA A 4 8.22 -5.61 -21.70
CA ALA A 4 8.09 -6.80 -22.55
C ALA A 4 7.39 -7.91 -21.78
N TYR A 5 6.65 -8.74 -22.50
CA TYR A 5 5.81 -9.79 -21.95
C TYR A 5 6.12 -11.12 -22.65
N ASP A 6 5.90 -12.22 -21.95
CA ASP A 6 5.93 -13.57 -22.54
C ASP A 6 4.61 -13.90 -23.27
N GLY A 7 4.53 -15.13 -23.82
CA GLY A 7 3.34 -15.61 -24.51
C GLY A 7 2.11 -15.81 -23.61
N ASN A 8 2.28 -15.84 -22.29
CA ASN A 8 1.21 -15.97 -21.29
C ASN A 8 0.74 -14.61 -20.76
N GLY A 9 1.40 -13.49 -21.19
CA GLY A 9 1.10 -12.15 -20.71
C GLY A 9 1.85 -11.77 -19.44
N ASN A 10 2.79 -12.57 -18.96
CA ASN A 10 3.62 -12.21 -17.81
C ASN A 10 4.68 -11.18 -18.23
N ARG A 11 4.87 -10.14 -17.43
CA ARG A 11 5.90 -9.12 -17.68
C ARG A 11 7.28 -9.69 -17.39
N ILE A 12 8.10 -9.87 -18.43
CA ILE A 12 9.46 -10.41 -18.32
C ILE A 12 10.54 -9.33 -18.24
N ARG A 13 10.22 -8.09 -18.62
CA ARG A 13 11.17 -6.96 -18.57
C ARG A 13 10.44 -5.64 -18.33
N LYS A 14 11.08 -4.76 -17.53
CA LYS A 14 10.78 -3.33 -17.43
C LYS A 14 12.07 -2.57 -17.70
N GLN A 15 12.04 -1.57 -18.60
CA GLN A 15 13.12 -0.62 -18.84
C GLN A 15 12.67 0.76 -18.39
N ALA A 16 13.34 1.36 -17.42
CA ALA A 16 13.05 2.69 -16.89
C ALA A 16 14.34 3.52 -16.78
N LEU A 17 14.24 4.74 -16.26
CA LEU A 17 15.41 5.64 -16.12
C LEU A 17 16.44 5.09 -15.12
N ASP A 18 16.01 4.39 -14.11
CA ASP A 18 16.81 3.72 -13.07
C ASP A 18 17.44 2.40 -13.53
N GLY A 19 17.12 1.93 -14.74
CA GLY A 19 17.71 0.75 -15.35
C GLY A 19 16.71 -0.29 -15.85
N THR A 20 17.20 -1.53 -15.98
CA THR A 20 16.41 -2.67 -16.44
C THR A 20 16.09 -3.61 -15.29
N THR A 21 14.81 -3.96 -15.13
CA THR A 21 14.35 -5.04 -14.25
C THR A 21 13.92 -6.23 -15.09
N LEU A 22 14.35 -7.44 -14.73
CA LEU A 22 13.97 -8.69 -15.37
C LEU A 22 13.15 -9.55 -14.42
N TYR A 23 12.17 -10.28 -14.97
CA TYR A 23 11.25 -11.11 -14.21
C TYR A 23 11.26 -12.52 -14.78
N GLN A 24 11.26 -13.53 -13.91
CA GLN A 24 11.19 -14.94 -14.28
C GLN A 24 10.04 -15.61 -13.53
N TYR A 25 9.36 -16.51 -14.22
CA TYR A 25 8.19 -17.20 -13.72
C TYR A 25 8.37 -18.71 -13.78
N ASP A 26 7.68 -19.44 -12.93
CA ASP A 26 7.61 -20.89 -13.00
C ASP A 26 6.55 -21.38 -14.00
N ALA A 27 6.40 -22.70 -14.11
CA ALA A 27 5.43 -23.32 -15.02
C ALA A 27 3.96 -23.03 -14.63
N LEU A 28 3.70 -22.53 -13.40
CA LEU A 28 2.39 -22.13 -12.91
C LEU A 28 2.16 -20.62 -13.05
N ASN A 29 3.04 -19.89 -13.74
CA ASN A 29 3.07 -18.45 -13.87
C ASN A 29 3.25 -17.71 -12.53
N GLN A 30 3.87 -18.33 -11.54
CA GLN A 30 4.25 -17.69 -10.28
C GLN A 30 5.62 -17.03 -10.45
N LEU A 31 5.76 -15.80 -9.97
CA LEU A 31 7.00 -15.03 -10.06
C LEU A 31 8.09 -15.68 -9.19
N GLN A 32 9.13 -16.23 -9.81
CA GLN A 32 10.23 -16.91 -9.10
C GLN A 32 11.40 -16.01 -8.80
N ARG A 33 11.71 -15.06 -9.71
CA ARG A 33 12.88 -14.20 -9.58
C ARG A 33 12.63 -12.84 -10.21
N VAL A 34 13.17 -11.82 -9.53
CA VAL A 34 13.28 -10.46 -10.04
C VAL A 34 14.73 -10.02 -9.95
N ASP A 35 15.31 -9.59 -11.07
CA ASP A 35 16.63 -8.97 -11.11
C ASP A 35 16.43 -7.46 -11.29
N TYR A 36 16.57 -6.72 -10.20
CA TYR A 36 16.62 -5.25 -10.19
C TYR A 36 18.01 -4.76 -10.57
N PRO A 37 18.20 -3.49 -10.95
CA PRO A 37 19.53 -2.96 -11.28
C PRO A 37 20.58 -3.12 -10.17
N ALA A 38 20.18 -3.09 -8.90
CA ALA A 38 21.08 -3.11 -7.75
C ALA A 38 21.11 -4.43 -6.96
N TYR A 39 20.06 -5.25 -7.06
CA TYR A 39 19.95 -6.50 -6.30
C TYR A 39 19.01 -7.47 -7.00
N SER A 40 18.93 -8.69 -6.49
CA SER A 40 17.95 -9.68 -6.95
C SER A 40 17.08 -10.18 -5.81
N GLU A 41 15.91 -10.68 -6.19
CA GLU A 41 14.92 -11.28 -5.30
C GLU A 41 14.52 -12.65 -5.85
N GLU A 42 14.44 -13.67 -5.00
CA GLU A 42 13.94 -14.98 -5.31
C GLU A 42 12.75 -15.34 -4.43
N LEU A 43 11.74 -15.95 -5.02
CA LEU A 43 10.46 -16.27 -4.40
C LEU A 43 10.18 -17.76 -4.52
N PHE A 44 9.79 -18.38 -3.42
CA PHE A 44 9.46 -19.80 -3.33
C PHE A 44 8.08 -19.98 -2.74
N TYR A 45 7.31 -20.87 -3.29
CA TYR A 45 5.91 -21.07 -2.96
C TYR A 45 5.65 -22.44 -2.35
N ASP A 46 4.66 -22.55 -1.49
CA ASP A 46 4.13 -23.82 -1.03
C ASP A 46 3.16 -24.42 -2.07
N LYS A 47 2.62 -25.60 -1.75
CA LYS A 47 1.68 -26.29 -2.66
C LYS A 47 0.34 -25.59 -2.83
N ALA A 48 -0.02 -24.68 -1.93
CA ALA A 48 -1.23 -23.87 -2.00
C ALA A 48 -1.01 -22.55 -2.76
N GLY A 49 0.23 -22.27 -3.20
CA GLY A 49 0.60 -21.05 -3.91
C GLY A 49 0.94 -19.88 -2.98
N ASN A 50 1.05 -20.10 -1.67
CA ASN A 50 1.50 -19.06 -0.75
C ASN A 50 3.03 -18.93 -0.81
N ARG A 51 3.55 -17.71 -0.72
CA ARG A 51 4.99 -17.46 -0.66
C ARG A 51 5.58 -18.00 0.64
N ALA A 52 6.25 -19.16 0.58
CA ALA A 52 6.83 -19.81 1.75
C ALA A 52 8.20 -19.24 2.14
N ARG A 53 8.97 -18.75 1.13
CA ARG A 53 10.30 -18.19 1.34
C ARG A 53 10.60 -17.08 0.32
N ARG A 54 11.38 -16.09 0.75
CA ARG A 54 11.89 -15.01 -0.09
C ARG A 54 13.36 -14.79 0.24
N LEU A 55 14.19 -14.60 -0.78
CA LEU A 55 15.59 -14.17 -0.65
C LEU A 55 15.73 -12.80 -1.29
N VAL A 56 16.29 -11.84 -0.58
CA VAL A 56 16.54 -10.47 -1.06
C VAL A 56 17.94 -10.05 -0.68
N GLY A 57 18.80 -9.82 -1.67
CA GLY A 57 20.16 -9.38 -1.40
C GLY A 57 20.98 -10.37 -0.53
N GLY A 58 20.59 -11.67 -0.51
CA GLY A 58 21.18 -12.70 0.33
C GLY A 58 20.54 -12.88 1.71
N GLU A 59 19.57 -12.04 2.09
CA GLU A 59 18.80 -12.19 3.32
C GLU A 59 17.56 -13.06 3.07
N GLU A 60 17.27 -13.95 4.01
CA GLU A 60 16.14 -14.89 3.94
C GLU A 60 14.96 -14.42 4.80
N GLU A 61 13.77 -14.53 4.20
CA GLU A 61 12.49 -14.39 4.88
C GLU A 61 11.70 -15.70 4.75
N LEU A 62 11.16 -16.21 5.86
CA LEU A 62 10.34 -17.41 5.92
C LEU A 62 8.93 -17.05 6.36
N TYR A 63 7.94 -17.59 5.66
CA TYR A 63 6.53 -17.32 5.88
C TYR A 63 5.81 -18.60 6.28
N GLN A 64 4.99 -18.54 7.32
CA GLN A 64 4.18 -19.67 7.79
C GLN A 64 2.70 -19.32 7.72
N TYR A 65 1.90 -20.22 7.18
CA TYR A 65 0.48 -20.03 6.97
C TYR A 65 -0.36 -21.06 7.74
N ASP A 66 -1.57 -20.66 8.08
CA ASP A 66 -2.57 -21.58 8.62
C ASP A 66 -3.32 -22.31 7.48
N PRO A 67 -4.19 -23.30 7.79
CA PRO A 67 -4.98 -24.01 6.79
C PRO A 67 -5.97 -23.14 5.99
N ARG A 68 -6.19 -21.90 6.40
CA ARG A 68 -7.01 -20.91 5.68
C ARG A 68 -6.18 -19.95 4.84
N ASN A 69 -4.88 -20.26 4.63
CA ASN A 69 -3.90 -19.42 3.92
C ASN A 69 -3.67 -18.04 4.54
N ARG A 70 -3.89 -17.86 5.86
CA ARG A 70 -3.55 -16.63 6.57
C ARG A 70 -2.12 -16.72 7.07
N LEU A 71 -1.34 -15.65 6.90
CA LEU A 71 0.05 -15.56 7.36
C LEU A 71 0.09 -15.57 8.90
N MET A 72 0.63 -16.62 9.50
CA MET A 72 0.72 -16.78 10.95
C MET A 72 2.03 -16.28 11.53
N ALA A 73 3.12 -16.35 10.76
CA ALA A 73 4.42 -15.89 11.19
C ALA A 73 5.31 -15.50 10.01
N LEU A 74 6.15 -14.50 10.24
CA LEU A 74 7.25 -14.08 9.37
C LEU A 74 8.56 -14.15 10.15
N THR A 75 9.54 -14.90 9.64
CA THR A 75 10.90 -14.91 10.17
C THR A 75 11.82 -14.12 9.25
N ARG A 76 12.53 -13.14 9.81
CA ARG A 76 13.51 -12.30 9.11
C ARG A 76 14.72 -12.07 10.02
N GLY A 77 15.95 -12.32 9.51
CA GLY A 77 17.14 -12.17 10.31
C GLY A 77 17.17 -13.02 11.58
N GLY A 78 16.53 -14.21 11.55
CA GLY A 78 16.39 -15.09 12.72
C GLY A 78 15.33 -14.67 13.75
N VAL A 79 14.66 -13.54 13.55
CA VAL A 79 13.57 -13.06 14.41
C VAL A 79 12.23 -13.45 13.80
N THR A 80 11.40 -14.15 14.58
CA THR A 80 10.05 -14.56 14.16
C THR A 80 9.00 -13.63 14.78
N THR A 81 8.22 -13.00 13.92
CA THR A 81 7.10 -12.13 14.29
C THR A 81 5.79 -12.86 14.05
N PRO A 82 4.92 -13.02 15.06
CA PRO A 82 3.61 -13.64 14.90
C PRO A 82 2.60 -12.65 14.33
N PHE A 83 1.64 -13.17 13.56
CA PHE A 83 0.46 -12.47 13.07
C PHE A 83 -0.77 -13.01 13.78
N GLN A 84 -1.67 -12.15 14.22
CA GLN A 84 -2.86 -12.52 14.97
C GLN A 84 -4.12 -12.09 14.22
N TYR A 85 -5.16 -12.92 14.30
CA TYR A 85 -6.43 -12.67 13.63
C TYR A 85 -7.60 -12.90 14.59
N ASP A 86 -8.70 -12.19 14.37
CA ASP A 86 -9.96 -12.50 15.01
C ASP A 86 -10.67 -13.67 14.32
N ASN A 87 -11.85 -14.04 14.84
CA ASN A 87 -12.65 -15.12 14.28
C ASN A 87 -13.25 -14.80 12.89
N ALA A 88 -13.42 -13.53 12.57
CA ALA A 88 -13.88 -13.06 11.26
C ALA A 88 -12.76 -13.05 10.21
N GLY A 89 -11.49 -13.21 10.63
CA GLY A 89 -10.31 -13.18 9.77
C GLY A 89 -9.65 -11.82 9.66
N ASN A 90 -10.06 -10.84 10.45
CA ASN A 90 -9.41 -9.54 10.49
C ASN A 90 -8.05 -9.65 11.18
N LEU A 91 -7.03 -9.00 10.63
CA LEU A 91 -5.68 -8.96 11.20
C LEU A 91 -5.67 -8.08 12.46
N LEU A 92 -5.40 -8.66 13.62
CA LEU A 92 -5.32 -7.93 14.89
C LEU A 92 -3.92 -7.38 15.18
N GLN A 93 -2.88 -8.07 14.67
CA GLN A 93 -1.48 -7.66 14.86
C GLN A 93 -0.59 -8.24 13.77
N ASP A 94 0.36 -7.43 13.29
CA ASP A 94 1.48 -7.83 12.43
C ASP A 94 2.83 -7.39 13.02
N ASP A 95 3.88 -7.27 12.20
CA ASP A 95 5.22 -6.81 12.60
C ASP A 95 5.32 -5.30 12.83
N LYS A 96 4.29 -4.52 12.52
CA LYS A 96 4.31 -3.06 12.57
C LYS A 96 3.30 -2.46 13.54
N ALA A 97 2.12 -3.08 13.67
CA ALA A 97 0.99 -2.45 14.34
C ALA A 97 -0.01 -3.45 14.95
N ARG A 98 -0.87 -2.89 15.80
CA ARG A 98 -2.13 -3.52 16.25
C ARG A 98 -3.31 -2.82 15.60
N TYR A 99 -4.35 -3.61 15.30
CA TYR A 99 -5.53 -3.17 14.58
C TYR A 99 -6.79 -3.48 15.39
N SER A 100 -7.76 -2.57 15.34
CA SER A 100 -9.11 -2.79 15.91
C SER A 100 -10.15 -2.55 14.82
N TYR A 101 -11.25 -3.30 14.90
CA TYR A 101 -12.31 -3.29 13.90
C TYR A 101 -13.65 -3.02 14.54
N ASP A 102 -14.58 -2.45 13.76
CA ASP A 102 -15.99 -2.37 14.14
C ASP A 102 -16.75 -3.66 13.76
N ALA A 103 -18.06 -3.69 14.06
CA ALA A 103 -18.92 -4.83 13.75
C ALA A 103 -19.11 -5.10 12.23
N PHE A 104 -18.68 -4.18 11.37
CA PHE A 104 -18.70 -4.31 9.90
C PHE A 104 -17.33 -4.68 9.32
N ASN A 105 -16.38 -5.09 10.17
CA ASN A 105 -14.99 -5.42 9.80
C ASN A 105 -14.21 -4.23 9.19
N ARG A 106 -14.57 -2.99 9.55
CA ARG A 106 -13.84 -1.80 9.12
C ARG A 106 -12.82 -1.41 10.18
N THR A 107 -11.60 -1.07 9.76
CA THR A 107 -10.50 -0.70 10.67
C THR A 107 -10.81 0.62 11.35
N VAL A 108 -11.09 0.60 12.66
CA VAL A 108 -11.40 1.81 13.45
C VAL A 108 -10.18 2.36 14.18
N LYS A 109 -9.16 1.53 14.45
CA LYS A 109 -7.93 1.97 15.11
C LYS A 109 -6.73 1.21 14.61
N VAL A 110 -5.60 1.93 14.45
CA VAL A 110 -4.26 1.38 14.19
C VAL A 110 -3.31 1.97 15.22
N GLU A 111 -2.54 1.12 15.89
CA GLU A 111 -1.52 1.51 16.87
C GLU A 111 -0.20 0.90 16.44
N THR A 112 0.70 1.71 15.91
CA THR A 112 2.02 1.22 15.50
C THR A 112 2.95 1.04 16.69
N PHE A 113 3.92 0.13 16.60
CA PHE A 113 4.84 -0.13 17.70
C PHE A 113 5.85 1.01 17.93
N ASP A 114 5.99 1.94 16.99
CA ASP A 114 6.76 3.19 17.15
C ASP A 114 5.96 4.33 17.83
N GLY A 115 4.69 4.04 18.21
CA GLY A 115 3.87 4.94 19.03
C GLY A 115 2.87 5.80 18.26
N ASN A 116 2.73 5.65 16.94
CA ASN A 116 1.69 6.37 16.20
C ASN A 116 0.31 5.73 16.43
N VAL A 117 -0.71 6.56 16.55
CA VAL A 117 -2.10 6.14 16.73
C VAL A 117 -2.97 6.79 15.67
N GLN A 118 -3.67 5.98 14.89
CA GLN A 118 -4.68 6.43 13.94
C GLN A 118 -6.05 5.91 14.35
N VAL A 119 -7.05 6.79 14.37
CA VAL A 119 -8.47 6.46 14.61
C VAL A 119 -9.27 6.84 13.38
N ASN A 120 -10.08 5.91 12.89
CA ASN A 120 -10.95 6.10 11.73
C ASN A 120 -12.42 6.09 12.16
N ARG A 121 -13.23 7.00 11.59
CA ARG A 121 -14.68 7.04 11.78
C ARG A 121 -15.36 6.96 10.43
N TYR A 122 -16.43 6.16 10.37
CA TYR A 122 -17.15 5.86 9.15
C TYR A 122 -18.58 6.38 9.26
N ASP A 123 -19.13 6.83 8.14
CA ASP A 123 -20.52 7.21 8.03
C ASP A 123 -21.44 5.99 7.82
N ALA A 124 -22.74 6.25 7.66
CA ALA A 124 -23.74 5.21 7.45
C ALA A 124 -23.59 4.48 6.09
N GLU A 125 -22.94 5.11 5.12
CA GLU A 125 -22.66 4.53 3.79
C GLU A 125 -21.36 3.72 3.80
N GLY A 126 -20.61 3.72 4.92
CA GLY A 126 -19.34 3.02 5.07
C GLY A 126 -18.13 3.79 4.56
N LEU A 127 -18.29 5.07 4.22
CA LEU A 127 -17.20 5.93 3.83
C LEU A 127 -16.46 6.45 5.07
N ARG A 128 -15.13 6.43 5.06
CA ARG A 128 -14.32 6.98 6.15
C ARG A 128 -14.37 8.51 6.11
N HIS A 129 -15.30 9.09 6.86
CA HIS A 129 -15.52 10.53 6.87
C HIS A 129 -14.56 11.31 7.78
N GLU A 130 -13.94 10.65 8.75
CA GLU A 130 -12.91 11.25 9.61
C GLU A 130 -11.75 10.29 9.85
N MET A 131 -10.56 10.86 9.97
CA MET A 131 -9.34 10.21 10.43
C MET A 131 -8.64 11.14 11.42
N GLU A 132 -8.25 10.59 12.55
CA GLU A 132 -7.42 11.29 13.54
C GLU A 132 -6.09 10.55 13.65
N GLU A 133 -4.98 11.22 13.41
CA GLU A 133 -3.63 10.66 13.50
C GLU A 133 -2.82 11.48 14.51
N ASN A 134 -2.42 10.85 15.62
CA ASN A 134 -1.67 11.49 16.71
C ASN A 134 -2.33 12.80 17.22
N GLY A 135 -3.66 12.82 17.28
CA GLY A 135 -4.43 13.98 17.70
C GLY A 135 -4.72 15.02 16.61
N ARG A 136 -4.23 14.82 15.38
CA ARG A 136 -4.56 15.65 14.22
C ARG A 136 -5.76 15.08 13.49
N LEU A 137 -6.86 15.82 13.46
CA LEU A 137 -8.11 15.43 12.83
C LEU A 137 -8.15 15.88 11.36
N VAL A 138 -8.50 14.96 10.47
CA VAL A 138 -8.79 15.21 9.06
C VAL A 138 -10.20 14.72 8.74
N ARG A 139 -11.02 15.55 8.12
CA ARG A 139 -12.34 15.22 7.60
C ARG A 139 -12.29 15.06 6.10
N PHE A 140 -12.92 14.00 5.59
CA PHE A 140 -13.04 13.75 4.17
C PHE A 140 -14.43 14.14 3.68
N ILE A 141 -14.48 14.88 2.58
CA ILE A 141 -15.72 15.28 1.91
C ILE A 141 -15.87 14.45 0.66
N PHE A 142 -17.00 13.78 0.53
CA PHE A 142 -17.29 12.88 -0.59
C PHE A 142 -18.34 13.47 -1.53
N HIS A 143 -18.20 13.15 -2.82
CA HIS A 143 -19.21 13.38 -3.84
C HIS A 143 -19.33 12.10 -4.68
N LYS A 144 -20.51 11.49 -4.73
CA LYS A 144 -20.77 10.21 -5.44
C LYS A 144 -19.81 9.08 -5.05
N GLY A 145 -19.48 8.97 -3.76
CA GLY A 145 -18.58 7.94 -3.25
C GLY A 145 -17.08 8.24 -3.42
N GLU A 146 -16.71 9.33 -4.11
CA GLU A 146 -15.34 9.74 -4.33
C GLU A 146 -14.96 10.89 -3.40
N ALA A 147 -13.81 10.78 -2.71
CA ALA A 147 -13.28 11.88 -1.91
C ALA A 147 -12.91 13.06 -2.83
N VAL A 148 -13.47 14.24 -2.54
CA VAL A 148 -13.25 15.47 -3.31
C VAL A 148 -12.51 16.55 -2.53
N ALA A 149 -12.50 16.45 -1.19
CA ALA A 149 -11.71 17.34 -0.35
C ALA A 149 -11.35 16.67 0.97
N GLU A 150 -10.27 17.17 1.56
CA GLU A 150 -9.81 16.90 2.91
C GLU A 150 -9.79 18.22 3.67
N GLN A 151 -10.32 18.23 4.88
CA GLN A 151 -10.34 19.39 5.77
C GLN A 151 -9.60 19.07 7.06
N GLU A 152 -8.54 19.79 7.33
CA GLU A 152 -7.83 19.73 8.60
C GLU A 152 -8.47 20.62 9.65
N GLU A 153 -8.20 20.38 10.92
CA GLU A 153 -8.79 21.11 12.05
C GLU A 153 -8.50 22.62 12.01
N ASN A 154 -7.37 23.02 11.44
CA ASN A 154 -6.95 24.42 11.30
C ASN A 154 -7.49 25.12 10.05
N SER A 155 -8.59 24.68 9.48
CA SER A 155 -9.28 25.26 8.31
C SER A 155 -8.55 25.14 6.96
N ASN A 156 -7.43 24.41 6.87
CA ASN A 156 -6.82 24.10 5.59
C ASN A 156 -7.70 23.10 4.84
N VAL A 157 -8.16 23.48 3.66
CA VAL A 157 -8.91 22.61 2.77
C VAL A 157 -8.01 22.19 1.62
N ILE A 158 -7.78 20.90 1.52
CA ILE A 158 -7.11 20.28 0.37
C ILE A 158 -8.19 19.79 -0.58
N ARG A 159 -8.22 20.28 -1.80
CA ARG A 159 -9.13 19.81 -2.83
C ARG A 159 -8.46 18.73 -3.67
N LEU A 160 -9.19 17.65 -3.91
CA LEU A 160 -8.76 16.54 -4.74
C LEU A 160 -9.34 16.73 -6.16
N ILE A 161 -8.46 16.95 -7.13
CA ILE A 161 -8.83 17.20 -8.52
C ILE A 161 -8.86 15.86 -9.23
N ARG A 162 -10.03 15.48 -9.73
CA ARG A 162 -10.27 14.19 -10.37
C ARG A 162 -10.76 14.33 -11.80
N GLY A 163 -10.34 13.39 -12.64
CA GLY A 163 -10.96 13.02 -13.91
C GLY A 163 -11.54 11.61 -13.77
N SER A 164 -11.13 10.68 -14.64
CA SER A 164 -11.32 9.24 -14.41
C SER A 164 -10.48 8.72 -13.25
N GLU A 165 -9.40 9.42 -12.93
CA GLU A 165 -8.45 9.11 -11.86
C GLU A 165 -8.17 10.36 -11.02
N LEU A 166 -7.47 10.20 -9.89
CA LEU A 166 -6.96 11.31 -9.10
C LEU A 166 -5.78 11.96 -9.85
N ILE A 167 -5.96 13.21 -10.29
CA ILE A 167 -4.99 13.93 -11.13
C ILE A 167 -4.07 14.79 -10.28
N ALA A 168 -4.65 15.57 -9.35
CA ALA A 168 -3.92 16.52 -8.54
C ALA A 168 -4.61 16.79 -7.22
N ARG A 169 -3.88 17.40 -6.29
CA ARG A 169 -4.45 18.03 -5.10
C ARG A 169 -4.04 19.49 -5.05
N SER A 170 -4.90 20.34 -4.53
CA SER A 170 -4.56 21.73 -4.23
C SER A 170 -4.71 22.02 -2.75
N SER A 171 -3.77 22.77 -2.19
CA SER A 171 -3.86 23.30 -0.84
C SER A 171 -4.09 24.80 -0.92
N ASP A 172 -5.12 25.30 -0.24
CA ASP A 172 -5.37 26.73 -0.09
C ASP A 172 -4.71 27.18 1.21
N SER A 173 -3.63 27.95 1.15
CA SER A 173 -3.15 28.77 2.24
C SER A 173 -3.71 30.19 2.10
N GLU A 174 -3.74 30.98 3.19
CA GLU A 174 -4.27 32.36 3.18
C GLU A 174 -3.65 33.29 2.12
N SER A 175 -2.48 32.93 1.58
CA SER A 175 -1.71 33.78 0.64
C SER A 175 -1.49 33.17 -0.74
N ALA A 176 -1.63 31.84 -0.94
CA ALA A 176 -1.38 31.20 -2.23
C ALA A 176 -2.06 29.81 -2.33
N ARG A 177 -2.49 29.47 -3.53
CA ARG A 177 -2.93 28.11 -3.87
C ARG A 177 -1.77 27.35 -4.44
N THR A 178 -1.43 26.19 -3.85
CA THR A 178 -0.38 25.30 -4.34
C THR A 178 -1.02 24.05 -4.93
N TYR A 179 -0.51 23.61 -6.08
CA TYR A 179 -0.95 22.38 -6.75
C TYR A 179 0.15 21.33 -6.70
N TYR A 180 -0.27 20.09 -6.46
CA TYR A 180 0.59 18.90 -6.53
C TYR A 180 -0.07 17.91 -7.46
N HIS A 181 0.67 17.43 -8.45
CA HIS A 181 0.19 16.48 -9.46
C HIS A 181 0.60 15.06 -9.08
N TYR A 182 -0.30 14.11 -9.29
CA TYR A 182 -0.02 12.70 -9.12
C TYR A 182 0.47 12.10 -10.42
N ALA A 183 1.64 11.47 -10.40
CA ALA A 183 2.13 10.64 -11.49
C ALA A 183 1.90 9.17 -11.13
N SER A 184 1.26 8.44 -12.03
CA SER A 184 0.90 7.03 -11.81
C SER A 184 1.70 6.11 -12.73
N ASP A 185 1.87 4.87 -12.31
CA ASP A 185 2.38 3.81 -13.16
C ASP A 185 1.27 3.22 -14.06
N GLU A 186 1.61 2.19 -14.82
CA GLU A 186 0.70 1.50 -15.73
C GLU A 186 -0.44 0.74 -15.03
N MET A 187 -0.35 0.56 -13.72
CA MET A 187 -1.37 -0.08 -12.87
C MET A 187 -2.27 0.95 -12.19
N GLY A 188 -2.04 2.26 -12.44
CA GLY A 188 -2.77 3.35 -11.78
C GLY A 188 -2.28 3.64 -10.35
N SER A 189 -1.16 3.05 -9.92
CA SER A 189 -0.58 3.34 -8.61
C SER A 189 0.20 4.65 -8.66
N THR A 190 -0.05 5.55 -7.70
CA THR A 190 0.72 6.80 -7.59
C THR A 190 2.19 6.49 -7.29
N THR A 191 3.08 6.91 -8.17
CA THR A 191 4.52 6.71 -8.02
C THR A 191 5.23 7.96 -7.52
N HIS A 192 4.73 9.15 -7.87
CA HIS A 192 5.30 10.43 -7.48
C HIS A 192 4.21 11.46 -7.24
N ILE A 193 4.51 12.42 -6.38
CA ILE A 193 3.75 13.66 -6.23
C ILE A 193 4.69 14.79 -6.65
N VAL A 194 4.27 15.59 -7.61
CA VAL A 194 5.14 16.57 -8.29
C VAL A 194 4.55 17.97 -8.07
N ASP A 195 5.37 18.92 -7.66
CA ASP A 195 4.97 20.33 -7.53
C ASP A 195 4.82 21.03 -8.90
N GLU A 196 4.42 22.31 -8.91
CA GLU A 196 4.25 23.09 -10.13
C GLU A 196 5.56 23.33 -10.90
N GLN A 197 6.70 23.17 -10.27
CA GLN A 197 8.03 23.30 -10.84
C GLN A 197 8.56 21.96 -11.37
N GLY A 198 7.84 20.85 -11.12
CA GLY A 198 8.25 19.52 -11.54
C GLY A 198 9.20 18.82 -10.56
N ASN A 199 9.34 19.32 -9.34
CA ASN A 199 10.10 18.64 -8.29
C ASN A 199 9.24 17.54 -7.63
N VAL A 200 9.89 16.44 -7.23
CA VAL A 200 9.29 15.27 -6.57
C VAL A 200 9.42 15.39 -5.06
#